data_7a2cfbd744e7ebe7ab871e8a9311019d
#
_entry.id   7a2cfbd744e7ebe7ab871e8a9311019d
#
_cell.length_a   1.000
_cell.length_b   1.000
_cell.length_c   1.000
_cell.angle_alpha   90.00
_cell.angle_beta   90.00
_cell.angle_gamma   90.00
#
_symmetry.space_group_name_H-M   'P 1'
#
loop_
_entity.id
_entity.type
_entity.pdbx_description
1 polymer ?
#
loop_
_entity_poly.entity_id
_entity_poly.type
_entity_poly.pdbx_seq_one_letter_code
_entity_poly.pdbx_strand_id
1 'polypeptide(L)'
;MKKLLILFALIVIPAIMRAQKPFELDMLVNTPGYSKEHIYNMSRTWFIADSKKIEKDIESEDKETGVIKGKAIIPMSVDSQEWASLSGLLHATIKIQANDGSFRLQIYNIIHESYKGVALPEWSQGYVYDKVPEYVKRKDRKRYETMITYAYLAISKPAAEAISTIQSLIENILPEDY
;
A
#
# COMPACT_ATOMS: atom_id res chain seq x y z
N MET A 1 -34.40 -39.88 -11.30
CA MET A 1 -32.93 -39.76 -11.29
C MET A 1 -32.39 -38.43 -11.79
N LYS A 2 -33.00 -37.72 -12.76
CA LYS A 2 -32.50 -36.41 -13.26
C LYS A 2 -32.56 -35.25 -12.25
N LYS A 3 -33.50 -35.28 -11.28
CA LYS A 3 -33.62 -34.22 -10.25
C LYS A 3 -32.55 -34.30 -9.14
N LEU A 4 -31.95 -35.48 -8.94
CA LEU A 4 -30.89 -35.66 -7.94
C LEU A 4 -29.54 -35.11 -8.41
N LEU A 5 -29.28 -35.11 -9.70
CA LEU A 5 -28.04 -34.60 -10.31
C LEU A 5 -27.95 -33.06 -10.27
N ILE A 6 -29.10 -32.38 -10.32
CA ILE A 6 -29.14 -30.91 -10.23
C ILE A 6 -28.85 -30.42 -8.80
N LEU A 7 -29.29 -31.19 -7.80
CA LEU A 7 -29.02 -30.84 -6.40
C LEU A 7 -27.54 -30.99 -6.03
N PHE A 8 -26.85 -31.96 -6.66
CA PHE A 8 -25.41 -32.16 -6.44
C PHE A 8 -24.55 -31.07 -7.09
N ALA A 9 -25.00 -30.52 -8.22
CA ALA A 9 -24.29 -29.41 -8.89
C ALA A 9 -24.38 -28.08 -8.11
N LEU A 10 -25.40 -27.87 -7.29
CA LEU A 10 -25.59 -26.67 -6.47
C LEU A 10 -24.81 -26.69 -5.16
N ILE A 11 -24.34 -27.85 -4.71
CA ILE A 11 -23.54 -27.98 -3.45
C ILE A 11 -22.04 -27.83 -3.70
N VAL A 12 -21.58 -27.92 -4.94
CA VAL A 12 -20.14 -27.87 -5.26
C VAL A 12 -19.61 -26.45 -5.52
N ILE A 13 -20.46 -25.42 -5.45
CA ILE A 13 -20.12 -24.05 -5.86
C ILE A 13 -19.77 -23.07 -4.72
N PRO A 14 -19.60 -23.40 -3.50
CA PRO A 14 -18.74 -22.60 -2.66
C PRO A 14 -17.54 -23.39 -2.16
N ALA A 15 -16.80 -24.06 -3.01
CA ALA A 15 -15.36 -24.15 -2.78
C ALA A 15 -14.85 -22.71 -2.90
N ILE A 16 -14.95 -22.02 -1.80
CA ILE A 16 -14.51 -20.66 -1.57
C ILE A 16 -13.09 -20.57 -2.14
N MET A 17 -12.98 -20.08 -3.36
CA MET A 17 -11.76 -19.42 -3.78
C MET A 17 -11.60 -18.29 -2.77
N ARG A 18 -10.82 -18.54 -1.72
CA ARG A 18 -10.27 -17.48 -0.90
C ARG A 18 -9.36 -16.72 -1.84
N ALA A 19 -9.96 -15.75 -2.53
CA ALA A 19 -9.21 -14.82 -3.35
C ALA A 19 -8.11 -14.26 -2.45
N GLN A 20 -6.87 -14.49 -2.85
CA GLN A 20 -5.73 -13.90 -2.17
C GLN A 20 -5.94 -12.40 -2.20
N LYS A 21 -5.84 -11.77 -1.03
CA LYS A 21 -5.93 -10.32 -0.97
C LYS A 21 -4.57 -9.74 -1.34
N PRO A 22 -4.54 -8.76 -2.25
CA PRO A 22 -3.35 -7.93 -2.41
C PRO A 22 -2.95 -7.36 -1.04
N PHE A 23 -1.65 -7.23 -0.81
CA PHE A 23 -1.16 -6.59 0.39
C PHE A 23 -1.61 -5.13 0.39
N GLU A 24 -2.17 -4.69 1.51
CA GLU A 24 -2.57 -3.31 1.75
C GLU A 24 -2.22 -2.88 3.18
N LEU A 25 -1.84 -1.64 3.35
CA LEU A 25 -1.71 -0.99 4.63
C LEU A 25 -2.88 -0.02 4.79
N ASP A 26 -3.59 -0.11 5.90
CA ASP A 26 -4.77 0.71 6.20
C ASP A 26 -4.70 1.18 7.65
N MET A 27 -4.58 2.49 7.85
CA MET A 27 -4.36 3.10 9.15
C MET A 27 -5.31 4.27 9.36
N LEU A 28 -6.06 4.23 10.47
CA LEU A 28 -6.89 5.34 10.95
C LEU A 28 -6.11 6.11 12.02
N VAL A 29 -5.98 7.42 11.82
CA VAL A 29 -5.26 8.33 12.71
C VAL A 29 -6.24 9.35 13.29
N ASN A 30 -6.32 9.42 14.61
CA ASN A 30 -7.17 10.40 15.29
C ASN A 30 -6.43 11.73 15.45
N THR A 31 -7.12 12.82 15.13
CA THR A 31 -6.66 14.21 15.25
C THR A 31 -7.82 15.06 15.81
N PRO A 32 -8.22 14.82 17.07
CA PRO A 32 -9.40 15.45 17.66
C PRO A 32 -9.25 16.97 17.68
N GLY A 33 -10.35 17.68 17.40
CA GLY A 33 -10.40 19.15 17.42
C GLY A 33 -10.08 19.82 16.10
N TYR A 34 -9.59 19.08 15.09
CA TYR A 34 -9.31 19.64 13.77
C TYR A 34 -10.41 19.30 12.77
N SER A 35 -10.75 20.28 11.91
CA SER A 35 -11.75 20.11 10.87
C SER A 35 -11.23 19.24 9.71
N LYS A 36 -12.16 18.64 8.97
CA LYS A 36 -11.84 17.91 7.73
C LYS A 36 -11.04 18.76 6.76
N GLU A 37 -11.41 20.03 6.59
CA GLU A 37 -10.72 20.95 5.67
C GLU A 37 -9.27 21.18 6.07
N HIS A 38 -9.00 21.43 7.35
CA HIS A 38 -7.64 21.60 7.86
C HIS A 38 -6.79 20.34 7.65
N ILE A 39 -7.34 19.18 8.03
CA ILE A 39 -6.68 17.89 7.85
C ILE A 39 -6.40 17.59 6.37
N TYR A 40 -7.35 17.91 5.48
CA TYR A 40 -7.19 17.78 4.04
C TYR A 40 -6.03 18.62 3.51
N ASN A 41 -5.99 19.93 3.87
CA ASN A 41 -4.96 20.84 3.42
C ASN A 41 -3.56 20.39 3.90
N MET A 42 -3.43 19.90 5.15
CA MET A 42 -2.17 19.37 5.67
C MET A 42 -1.75 18.09 4.98
N SER A 43 -2.69 17.20 4.72
CA SER A 43 -2.45 15.98 3.95
C SER A 43 -1.99 16.28 2.52
N ARG A 44 -2.60 17.29 1.89
CA ARG A 44 -2.20 17.78 0.58
C ARG A 44 -0.79 18.35 0.59
N THR A 45 -0.49 19.18 1.59
CA THR A 45 0.86 19.74 1.79
C THR A 45 1.91 18.64 1.91
N TRP A 46 1.64 17.61 2.71
CA TRP A 46 2.52 16.46 2.77
C TRP A 46 2.68 15.77 1.40
N PHE A 47 1.61 15.65 0.63
CA PHE A 47 1.63 14.95 -0.66
C PHE A 47 2.52 15.66 -1.68
N ILE A 48 2.45 16.98 -1.75
CA ILE A 48 3.23 17.79 -2.72
C ILE A 48 4.65 18.11 -2.23
N ALA A 49 4.95 17.93 -0.94
CA ALA A 49 6.29 18.18 -0.42
C ALA A 49 7.30 17.19 -0.98
N ASP A 50 8.47 17.68 -1.37
CA ASP A 50 9.57 16.84 -1.81
C ASP A 50 10.00 15.86 -0.73
N SER A 51 10.19 14.61 -1.11
CA SER A 51 10.68 13.55 -0.24
C SER A 51 11.84 12.82 -0.92
N LYS A 52 12.97 12.73 -0.22
CA LYS A 52 14.13 11.93 -0.69
C LYS A 52 13.89 10.42 -0.64
N LYS A 53 12.83 9.99 0.05
CA LYS A 53 12.56 8.56 0.33
C LYS A 53 11.44 7.98 -0.49
N ILE A 54 10.49 8.82 -0.93
CA ILE A 54 9.32 8.42 -1.69
C ILE A 54 9.11 9.43 -2.79
N GLU A 55 9.09 8.99 -4.02
CA GLU A 55 8.56 9.76 -5.12
C GLU A 55 7.03 9.68 -5.08
N LYS A 56 6.34 10.82 -5.02
CA LYS A 56 4.87 10.89 -4.89
C LYS A 56 4.31 11.87 -5.91
N ASP A 57 3.16 11.51 -6.46
CA ASP A 57 2.41 12.38 -7.36
C ASP A 57 0.90 12.24 -7.13
N ILE A 58 0.17 13.36 -7.10
CA ILE A 58 -1.29 13.36 -6.96
C ILE A 58 -1.92 12.98 -8.30
N GLU A 59 -2.74 11.92 -8.30
CA GLU A 59 -3.54 11.52 -9.46
C GLU A 59 -4.92 12.17 -9.46
N SER A 60 -5.53 12.31 -8.28
CA SER A 60 -6.84 12.92 -8.11
C SER A 60 -7.02 13.44 -6.70
N GLU A 61 -7.77 14.52 -6.59
CA GLU A 61 -8.14 15.12 -5.31
C GLU A 61 -9.60 15.60 -5.35
N ASP A 62 -10.27 15.46 -4.21
CA ASP A 62 -11.65 15.92 -4.02
C ASP A 62 -11.77 16.51 -2.61
N LYS A 63 -11.83 17.83 -2.54
CA LYS A 63 -11.92 18.57 -1.29
C LYS A 63 -13.26 18.37 -0.59
N GLU A 64 -14.36 18.19 -1.35
CA GLU A 64 -15.70 18.02 -0.77
C GLU A 64 -15.78 16.70 0.01
N THR A 65 -15.27 15.63 -0.55
CA THR A 65 -15.22 14.33 0.12
C THR A 65 -13.98 14.15 1.01
N GLY A 66 -13.00 15.07 0.95
CA GLY A 66 -11.77 15.01 1.72
C GLY A 66 -10.77 13.96 1.23
N VAL A 67 -10.86 13.53 -0.04
CA VAL A 67 -10.03 12.47 -0.60
C VAL A 67 -8.87 13.04 -1.40
N ILE A 68 -7.66 12.53 -1.12
CA ILE A 68 -6.48 12.70 -1.98
C ILE A 68 -5.98 11.31 -2.35
N LYS A 69 -5.76 11.09 -3.64
CA LYS A 69 -5.23 9.84 -4.16
C LYS A 69 -4.05 10.13 -5.08
N GLY A 70 -3.00 9.35 -4.95
CA GLY A 70 -1.82 9.51 -5.78
C GLY A 70 -1.02 8.23 -5.92
N LYS A 71 0.00 8.28 -6.77
CA LYS A 71 1.00 7.25 -6.95
C LYS A 71 2.19 7.49 -6.04
N ALA A 72 2.85 6.40 -5.67
CA ALA A 72 4.13 6.44 -4.97
C ALA A 72 5.09 5.40 -5.54
N ILE A 73 6.37 5.76 -5.58
CA ILE A 73 7.47 4.86 -5.87
C ILE A 73 8.34 4.79 -4.63
N ILE A 74 8.42 3.61 -4.03
CA ILE A 74 9.10 3.37 -2.75
C ILE A 74 10.27 2.43 -3.01
N PRO A 75 11.52 2.86 -2.80
CA PRO A 75 12.68 1.98 -2.91
C PRO A 75 12.61 0.85 -1.89
N MET A 76 12.84 -0.37 -2.33
CA MET A 76 12.98 -1.55 -1.48
C MET A 76 14.40 -2.09 -1.59
N SER A 77 15.17 -1.95 -0.51
CA SER A 77 16.52 -2.51 -0.40
C SER A 77 16.52 -3.75 0.46
N VAL A 78 17.23 -4.77 0.00
CA VAL A 78 17.40 -6.04 0.72
C VAL A 78 18.87 -6.18 1.10
N ASP A 79 19.18 -6.07 2.40
CA ASP A 79 20.56 -6.06 2.91
C ASP A 79 21.23 -7.45 2.94
N SER A 80 20.53 -8.48 2.50
CA SER A 80 21.04 -9.85 2.42
C SER A 80 21.62 -10.14 1.04
N GLN A 81 22.88 -10.56 0.98
CA GLN A 81 23.53 -10.96 -0.27
C GLN A 81 22.76 -12.11 -0.98
N GLU A 82 22.21 -13.04 -0.21
CA GLU A 82 21.39 -14.16 -0.74
C GLU A 82 20.13 -13.65 -1.46
N TRP A 83 19.54 -12.56 -0.96
CA TRP A 83 18.26 -12.02 -1.45
C TRP A 83 18.38 -10.66 -2.14
N ALA A 84 19.59 -10.18 -2.41
CA ALA A 84 19.83 -8.89 -3.04
C ALA A 84 19.05 -8.68 -4.35
N SER A 85 18.80 -9.75 -5.09
CA SER A 85 17.99 -9.73 -6.32
C SER A 85 16.50 -9.41 -6.12
N LEU A 86 16.04 -9.37 -4.86
CA LEU A 86 14.69 -8.88 -4.51
C LEU A 86 14.64 -7.37 -4.34
N SER A 87 15.80 -6.69 -4.30
CA SER A 87 15.84 -5.23 -4.26
C SER A 87 15.21 -4.64 -5.53
N GLY A 88 14.47 -3.55 -5.35
CA GLY A 88 13.73 -2.96 -6.47
C GLY A 88 12.92 -1.75 -6.05
N LEU A 89 11.88 -1.49 -6.82
CA LEU A 89 10.91 -0.45 -6.59
C LEU A 89 9.55 -1.06 -6.27
N LEU A 90 8.84 -0.45 -5.32
CA LEU A 90 7.44 -0.74 -5.05
C LEU A 90 6.62 0.42 -5.61
N HIS A 91 5.84 0.14 -6.63
CA HIS A 91 4.83 1.06 -7.15
C HIS A 91 3.56 0.85 -6.33
N ALA A 92 3.03 1.91 -5.76
CA ALA A 92 1.86 1.82 -4.90
C ALA A 92 0.88 2.97 -5.15
N THR A 93 -0.37 2.77 -4.79
CA THR A 93 -1.36 3.84 -4.67
C THR A 93 -1.45 4.26 -3.21
N ILE A 94 -1.33 5.56 -2.94
CA ILE A 94 -1.59 6.15 -1.64
C ILE A 94 -2.93 6.87 -1.70
N LYS A 95 -3.79 6.61 -0.72
CA LYS A 95 -5.05 7.34 -0.54
C LYS A 95 -5.11 7.90 0.88
N ILE A 96 -5.42 9.18 1.00
CA ILE A 96 -5.73 9.83 2.27
C ILE A 96 -7.19 10.25 2.23
N GLN A 97 -7.92 9.92 3.27
CA GLN A 97 -9.31 10.34 3.49
C GLN A 97 -9.36 11.17 4.76
N ALA A 98 -9.53 12.48 4.62
CA ALA A 98 -9.72 13.39 5.73
C ALA A 98 -11.19 13.39 6.18
N ASN A 99 -11.41 13.39 7.49
CA ASN A 99 -12.70 13.57 8.15
C ASN A 99 -12.52 14.53 9.32
N ASP A 100 -13.63 15.03 9.90
CA ASP A 100 -13.52 15.80 11.13
C ASP A 100 -12.92 14.94 12.24
N GLY A 101 -11.86 15.42 12.84
CA GLY A 101 -11.14 14.76 13.94
C GLY A 101 -10.34 13.51 13.59
N SER A 102 -10.17 13.17 12.30
CA SER A 102 -9.37 12.00 11.91
C SER A 102 -8.99 12.00 10.44
N PHE A 103 -7.96 11.21 10.08
CA PHE A 103 -7.72 10.83 8.69
C PHE A 103 -7.38 9.35 8.57
N ARG A 104 -7.64 8.78 7.39
CA ARG A 104 -7.31 7.40 7.05
C ARG A 104 -6.26 7.41 5.95
N LEU A 105 -5.13 6.75 6.20
CA LEU A 105 -4.08 6.51 5.23
C LEU A 105 -4.17 5.08 4.74
N GLN A 106 -4.31 4.91 3.43
CA GLN A 106 -4.30 3.60 2.77
C GLN A 106 -3.18 3.56 1.74
N ILE A 107 -2.41 2.46 1.73
CA ILE A 107 -1.41 2.15 0.71
C ILE A 107 -1.76 0.78 0.13
N TYR A 108 -2.05 0.73 -1.14
CA TYR A 108 -2.56 -0.47 -1.82
C TYR A 108 -2.11 -0.52 -3.29
N ASN A 109 -2.53 -1.56 -4.04
CA ASN A 109 -2.08 -1.81 -5.40
C ASN A 109 -0.55 -1.86 -5.53
N ILE A 110 0.09 -2.54 -4.59
CA ILE A 110 1.54 -2.59 -4.49
C ILE A 110 2.07 -3.57 -5.50
N ILE A 111 2.92 -3.08 -6.40
CA ILE A 111 3.58 -3.84 -7.46
C ILE A 111 5.08 -3.77 -7.27
N HIS A 112 5.74 -4.91 -7.19
CA HIS A 112 7.19 -5.00 -7.11
C HIS A 112 7.81 -5.07 -8.51
N GLU A 113 8.78 -4.19 -8.76
CA GLU A 113 9.64 -4.17 -9.93
C GLU A 113 11.10 -4.27 -9.49
N SER A 114 11.80 -5.32 -9.87
CA SER A 114 13.23 -5.49 -9.55
C SER A 114 14.10 -4.55 -10.38
N TYR A 115 15.24 -4.13 -9.81
CA TYR A 115 16.20 -3.31 -10.55
C TYR A 115 16.75 -4.05 -11.77
N LYS A 116 16.77 -3.36 -12.92
CA LYS A 116 17.39 -3.87 -14.16
C LYS A 116 18.91 -3.96 -13.98
N GLY A 117 19.49 -5.09 -14.35
CA GLY A 117 20.95 -5.25 -14.33
C GLY A 117 21.53 -5.99 -13.11
N VAL A 118 20.74 -6.37 -12.16
CA VAL A 118 21.16 -7.38 -11.17
C VAL A 118 21.18 -8.73 -11.87
N ALA A 119 22.32 -9.45 -11.79
CA ALA A 119 22.69 -10.61 -12.61
C ALA A 119 21.77 -11.86 -12.55
N LEU A 120 20.54 -11.73 -12.16
CA LEU A 120 19.54 -12.79 -12.12
C LEU A 120 18.28 -12.35 -12.87
N PRO A 121 17.62 -13.29 -13.56
CA PRO A 121 16.48 -12.97 -14.40
C PRO A 121 15.39 -12.25 -13.62
N GLU A 122 14.85 -11.25 -14.27
CA GLU A 122 13.73 -10.40 -13.93
C GLU A 122 12.73 -11.01 -12.94
N TRP A 123 12.93 -10.74 -11.66
CA TRP A 123 12.01 -11.14 -10.59
C TRP A 123 11.07 -10.00 -10.23
N SER A 124 10.51 -9.34 -11.23
CA SER A 124 9.34 -8.52 -11.05
C SER A 124 8.20 -9.43 -10.62
N GLN A 125 7.80 -9.33 -9.36
CA GLN A 125 6.78 -10.23 -8.80
C GLN A 125 5.35 -9.78 -9.16
N GLY A 126 5.20 -8.62 -9.81
CA GLY A 126 3.89 -8.04 -10.02
C GLY A 126 3.26 -7.64 -8.68
N TYR A 127 1.98 -7.93 -8.50
CA TYR A 127 1.28 -7.60 -7.27
C TYR A 127 1.85 -8.31 -6.05
N VAL A 128 2.08 -7.53 -4.99
CA VAL A 128 2.46 -8.05 -3.67
C VAL A 128 1.19 -8.48 -2.95
N TYR A 129 1.15 -9.73 -2.48
CA TYR A 129 0.04 -10.30 -1.73
C TYR A 129 0.39 -10.40 -0.25
N ASP A 130 -0.62 -10.50 0.61
CA ASP A 130 -0.46 -10.68 2.05
C ASP A 130 0.14 -12.06 2.43
N LYS A 131 0.03 -13.03 1.52
CA LYS A 131 0.54 -14.40 1.66
C LYS A 131 1.11 -14.89 0.34
N VAL A 132 1.97 -15.91 0.42
CA VAL A 132 2.50 -16.58 -0.76
C VAL A 132 1.38 -17.18 -1.60
N PRO A 133 1.23 -16.76 -2.87
CA PRO A 133 0.22 -17.31 -3.75
C PRO A 133 0.34 -18.84 -3.93
N GLU A 134 -0.79 -19.52 -4.08
CA GLU A 134 -0.80 -20.98 -4.27
C GLU A 134 -0.10 -21.42 -5.55
N TYR A 135 -0.12 -20.59 -6.59
CA TYR A 135 0.57 -20.87 -7.85
C TYR A 135 2.10 -20.78 -7.76
N VAL A 136 2.65 -20.21 -6.66
CA VAL A 136 4.10 -20.13 -6.44
C VAL A 136 4.66 -21.51 -6.19
N LYS A 137 5.62 -21.95 -7.03
CA LYS A 137 6.27 -23.25 -6.91
C LYS A 137 6.95 -23.40 -5.55
N ARG A 138 6.94 -24.60 -4.99
CA ARG A 138 7.50 -24.92 -3.66
C ARG A 138 8.93 -24.40 -3.47
N LYS A 139 9.77 -24.50 -4.49
CA LYS A 139 11.18 -24.02 -4.46
C LYS A 139 11.30 -22.50 -4.33
N ASP A 140 10.29 -21.75 -4.77
CA ASP A 140 10.28 -20.29 -4.82
C ASP A 140 9.55 -19.67 -3.62
N ARG A 141 8.88 -20.49 -2.78
CA ARG A 141 8.04 -20.01 -1.66
C ARG A 141 8.82 -19.17 -0.66
N LYS A 142 9.99 -19.68 -0.21
CA LYS A 142 10.84 -18.95 0.74
C LYS A 142 11.25 -17.57 0.21
N ARG A 143 11.58 -17.50 -1.08
CA ARG A 143 11.91 -16.23 -1.74
C ARG A 143 10.74 -15.27 -1.75
N TYR A 144 9.53 -15.77 -2.03
CA TYR A 144 8.33 -14.94 -2.03
C TYR A 144 7.97 -14.45 -0.63
N GLU A 145 8.08 -15.28 0.39
CA GLU A 145 7.92 -14.91 1.81
C GLU A 145 8.90 -13.81 2.22
N THR A 146 10.16 -13.96 1.82
CA THR A 146 11.20 -12.94 2.05
C THR A 146 10.82 -11.62 1.37
N MET A 147 10.37 -11.65 0.13
CA MET A 147 9.93 -10.46 -0.61
C MET A 147 8.76 -9.76 0.09
N ILE A 148 7.73 -10.49 0.55
CA ILE A 148 6.61 -9.93 1.32
C ILE A 148 7.13 -9.21 2.56
N THR A 149 8.05 -9.82 3.29
CA THR A 149 8.63 -9.26 4.51
C THR A 149 9.35 -7.93 4.23
N TYR A 150 10.20 -7.89 3.22
CA TYR A 150 10.91 -6.67 2.84
C TYR A 150 9.97 -5.59 2.27
N ALA A 151 8.96 -5.99 1.50
CA ALA A 151 7.93 -5.06 1.02
C ALA A 151 7.16 -4.43 2.19
N TYR A 152 6.78 -5.24 3.19
CA TYR A 152 6.14 -4.74 4.40
C TYR A 152 7.02 -3.71 5.12
N LEU A 153 8.30 -4.00 5.33
CA LEU A 153 9.24 -3.10 5.99
C LEU A 153 9.45 -1.81 5.18
N ALA A 154 9.60 -1.94 3.86
CA ALA A 154 9.80 -0.81 2.96
C ALA A 154 8.60 0.15 2.95
N ILE A 155 7.38 -0.33 3.18
CA ILE A 155 6.14 0.47 3.19
C ILE A 155 5.83 1.01 4.58
N SER A 156 6.02 0.21 5.62
CA SER A 156 5.63 0.58 6.99
C SER A 156 6.39 1.79 7.52
N LYS A 157 7.68 1.89 7.24
CA LYS A 157 8.50 3.02 7.70
C LYS A 157 8.08 4.35 7.05
N PRO A 158 7.98 4.46 5.72
CA PRO A 158 7.47 5.66 5.08
C PRO A 158 6.03 6.00 5.48
N ALA A 159 5.17 5.00 5.71
CA ALA A 159 3.81 5.24 6.18
C ALA A 159 3.79 5.87 7.58
N ALA A 160 4.60 5.38 8.50
CA ALA A 160 4.74 5.96 9.83
C ALA A 160 5.30 7.40 9.78
N GLU A 161 6.29 7.65 8.93
CA GLU A 161 6.83 8.99 8.68
C GLU A 161 5.77 9.93 8.08
N ALA A 162 4.96 9.44 7.14
CA ALA A 162 3.84 10.19 6.57
C ALA A 162 2.84 10.64 7.65
N ILE A 163 2.41 9.70 8.49
CA ILE A 163 1.48 9.98 9.58
C ILE A 163 2.07 11.01 10.55
N SER A 164 3.30 10.81 11.00
CA SER A 164 3.97 11.73 11.92
C SER A 164 4.11 13.13 11.32
N THR A 165 4.44 13.22 10.04
CA THR A 165 4.59 14.52 9.35
C THR A 165 3.23 15.21 9.20
N ILE A 166 2.18 14.51 8.77
CA ILE A 166 0.84 15.06 8.63
C ILE A 166 0.31 15.53 10.00
N GLN A 167 0.48 14.74 11.05
CA GLN A 167 0.10 15.15 12.41
C GLN A 167 0.85 16.41 12.85
N SER A 168 2.16 16.45 12.63
CA SER A 168 2.97 17.64 12.95
C SER A 168 2.51 18.87 12.16
N LEU A 169 2.15 18.73 10.89
CA LEU A 169 1.60 19.83 10.09
C LEU A 169 0.24 20.30 10.65
N ILE A 170 -0.63 19.35 11.01
CA ILE A 170 -1.95 19.64 11.59
C ILE A 170 -1.82 20.44 12.90
N GLU A 171 -0.85 20.07 13.74
CA GLU A 171 -0.66 20.68 15.07
C GLU A 171 0.05 22.02 15.02
N ASN A 172 0.97 22.23 14.06
CA ASN A 172 1.84 23.41 14.02
C ASN A 172 1.37 24.52 13.07
N ILE A 173 0.43 24.24 12.18
CA ILE A 173 -0.12 25.24 11.25
C ILE A 173 -1.56 25.54 11.69
N LEU A 174 -1.78 26.79 12.12
CA LEU A 174 -3.10 27.22 12.57
C LEU A 174 -4.09 27.29 11.39
N PRO A 175 -5.39 27.02 11.62
CA PRO A 175 -6.43 27.08 10.57
C PRO A 175 -6.61 28.45 9.91
N GLU A 176 -6.11 29.50 10.54
CA GLU A 176 -6.24 30.90 10.07
C GLU A 176 -5.18 31.29 9.02
N ASP A 177 -4.20 30.43 8.73
CA ASP A 177 -3.10 30.68 7.81
C ASP A 177 -3.39 30.28 6.35
N TYR A 178 -4.67 30.08 5.98
CA TYR A 178 -5.11 29.63 4.63
C TYR A 178 -6.01 30.63 3.93
#